data_e864eeb38a897c66ef3225b13f9c52bb
#
_entry.id   e864eeb38a897c66ef3225b13f9c52bb
#
_cell.length_a   1.000
_cell.length_b   1.000
_cell.length_c   1.000
_cell.angle_alpha   90.00
_cell.angle_beta   90.00
_cell.angle_gamma   90.00
#
_symmetry.space_group_name_H-M   'P 1'
#
loop_
_entity.id
_entity.type
_entity.pdbx_description
1 polymer ?
#
loop_
_entity_poly.entity_id
_entity_poly.type
_entity_poly.pdbx_seq_one_letter_code
_entity_poly.pdbx_strand_id
1 'polypeptide(L)'
;MISNQEAWAIYDKYLQAWKPISDEQRLALATDIIAEDAKYSSPILESGGRKSMIERMATFQKQFPGGYFEIGDVSAHHDVALLTWIIVQADGTVFAKGHDQMRVSSAGKIVSMTTFAPPVSKP
;
A
#
# COMPACT_ATOMS: atom_id res chain seq x y z
N MET A 1 -14.78 4.53 -13.26
CA MET A 1 -14.42 3.12 -13.00
C MET A 1 -12.98 2.88 -13.38
N ILE A 2 -12.21 2.24 -12.52
CA ILE A 2 -10.80 1.96 -12.83
C ILE A 2 -10.64 0.56 -13.44
N SER A 3 -9.69 0.44 -14.38
CA SER A 3 -9.29 -0.85 -14.92
C SER A 3 -8.28 -1.54 -14.01
N ASN A 4 -8.04 -2.83 -14.24
CA ASN A 4 -6.98 -3.56 -13.54
C ASN A 4 -5.62 -2.90 -13.78
N GLN A 5 -5.35 -2.44 -15.01
CA GLN A 5 -4.10 -1.79 -15.36
C GLN A 5 -3.92 -0.46 -14.62
N GLU A 6 -4.96 0.35 -14.55
CA GLU A 6 -4.93 1.62 -13.82
C GLU A 6 -4.73 1.39 -12.32
N ALA A 7 -5.43 0.42 -11.74
CA ALA A 7 -5.27 0.06 -10.34
C ALA A 7 -3.84 -0.40 -10.05
N TRP A 8 -3.28 -1.24 -10.92
CA TRP A 8 -1.89 -1.69 -10.79
C TRP A 8 -0.93 -0.51 -10.80
N ALA A 9 -1.11 0.43 -11.73
CA ALA A 9 -0.22 1.60 -11.85
C ALA A 9 -0.26 2.51 -10.61
N ILE A 10 -1.45 2.75 -10.07
CA ILE A 10 -1.62 3.56 -8.86
C ILE A 10 -0.98 2.84 -7.66
N TYR A 11 -1.24 1.56 -7.52
CA TYR A 11 -0.71 0.77 -6.42
C TYR A 11 0.82 0.63 -6.50
N ASP A 12 1.37 0.51 -7.69
CA ASP A 12 2.82 0.47 -7.90
C ASP A 12 3.49 1.72 -7.34
N LYS A 13 2.95 2.90 -7.63
CA LYS A 13 3.44 4.15 -7.07
C LYS A 13 3.31 4.19 -5.55
N TYR A 14 2.20 3.69 -5.04
CA TYR A 14 1.96 3.59 -3.60
C TYR A 14 3.04 2.72 -2.93
N LEU A 15 3.34 1.56 -3.50
CA LEU A 15 4.36 0.66 -2.94
C LEU A 15 5.77 1.23 -3.04
N GLN A 16 6.05 2.09 -4.02
CA GLN A 16 7.34 2.77 -4.10
C GLN A 16 7.61 3.66 -2.88
N ALA A 17 6.57 4.21 -2.27
CA ALA A 17 6.71 5.02 -1.06
C ALA A 17 7.15 4.19 0.16
N TRP A 18 7.04 2.88 0.11
CA TRP A 18 7.47 1.96 1.17
C TRP A 18 8.94 1.55 1.04
N LYS A 19 9.61 1.93 -0.08
CA LYS A 19 11.00 1.58 -0.35
C LYS A 19 11.97 2.39 0.53
N PRO A 20 13.26 2.00 0.58
CA PRO A 20 14.28 2.74 1.32
C PRO A 20 14.67 4.04 0.60
N ILE A 21 13.76 4.97 0.56
CA ILE A 21 13.92 6.31 -0.04
C ILE A 21 13.97 7.35 1.07
N SER A 22 14.32 8.58 0.74
CA SER A 22 14.36 9.66 1.72
C SER A 22 12.95 10.04 2.20
N ASP A 23 12.85 10.64 3.38
CA ASP A 23 11.58 11.14 3.91
C ASP A 23 10.95 12.17 2.96
N GLU A 24 11.78 13.01 2.33
CA GLU A 24 11.33 14.00 1.36
C GLU A 24 10.72 13.34 0.12
N GLN A 25 11.38 12.32 -0.43
CA GLN A 25 10.85 11.57 -1.57
C GLN A 25 9.56 10.85 -1.23
N ARG A 26 9.49 10.26 -0.03
CA ARG A 26 8.29 9.56 0.44
C ARG A 26 7.12 10.52 0.59
N LEU A 27 7.35 11.68 1.16
CA LEU A 27 6.31 12.70 1.30
C LEU A 27 5.80 13.17 -0.07
N ALA A 28 6.70 13.38 -1.02
CA ALA A 28 6.33 13.80 -2.37
C ALA A 28 5.46 12.76 -3.07
N LEU A 29 5.85 11.48 -3.02
CA LEU A 29 5.07 10.38 -3.59
C LEU A 29 3.68 10.29 -2.93
N ALA A 30 3.64 10.29 -1.61
CA ALA A 30 2.38 10.16 -0.88
C ALA A 30 1.44 11.34 -1.16
N THR A 31 1.97 12.55 -1.24
CA THR A 31 1.18 13.73 -1.54
C THR A 31 0.58 13.67 -2.95
N ASP A 32 1.31 13.09 -3.89
CA ASP A 32 0.85 12.95 -5.28
C ASP A 32 -0.30 11.95 -5.43
N ILE A 33 -0.22 10.81 -4.73
CA ILE A 33 -1.14 9.69 -5.00
C ILE A 33 -2.18 9.45 -3.90
N ILE A 34 -2.02 10.02 -2.71
CA ILE A 34 -2.92 9.78 -1.58
C ILE A 34 -3.65 11.07 -1.24
N ALA A 35 -4.98 11.01 -1.14
CA ALA A 35 -5.77 12.16 -0.69
C ALA A 35 -5.40 12.52 0.75
N GLU A 36 -5.43 13.81 1.08
CA GLU A 36 -5.05 14.27 2.42
C GLU A 36 -5.89 13.61 3.52
N ASP A 37 -7.19 13.45 3.26
CA ASP A 37 -8.16 12.87 4.18
C ASP A 37 -8.37 11.36 3.95
N ALA A 38 -7.46 10.71 3.24
CA ALA A 38 -7.54 9.28 2.98
C ALA A 38 -7.60 8.50 4.29
N LYS A 39 -8.36 7.42 4.29
CA LYS A 39 -8.48 6.54 5.46
C LYS A 39 -7.58 5.33 5.28
N TYR A 40 -6.87 4.98 6.34
CA TYR A 40 -5.97 3.84 6.35
C TYR A 40 -6.22 2.98 7.58
N SER A 41 -6.34 1.67 7.39
CA SER A 41 -6.43 0.72 8.49
C SER A 41 -5.63 -0.54 8.16
N SER A 42 -5.10 -1.15 9.21
CA SER A 42 -4.31 -2.38 9.14
C SER A 42 -4.50 -3.16 10.44
N PRO A 43 -3.97 -4.39 10.55
CA PRO A 43 -4.07 -5.15 11.79
C PRO A 43 -3.50 -4.44 13.03
N ILE A 44 -2.58 -3.49 12.83
CA ILE A 44 -1.91 -2.79 13.95
C ILE A 44 -2.32 -1.33 14.06
N LEU A 45 -3.17 -0.82 13.16
CA LEU A 45 -3.63 0.56 13.16
C LEU A 45 -5.10 0.59 12.76
N GLU A 46 -5.98 0.98 13.68
CA GLU A 46 -7.42 0.90 13.44
C GLU A 46 -7.90 1.87 12.36
N SER A 47 -7.46 3.11 12.39
CA SER A 47 -7.79 4.08 11.35
C SER A 47 -6.86 5.28 11.46
N GLY A 48 -6.32 5.71 10.34
CA GLY A 48 -5.46 6.89 10.27
C GLY A 48 -5.58 7.54 8.91
N GLY A 49 -5.03 8.75 8.77
CA GLY A 49 -5.00 9.50 7.51
C GLY A 49 -3.69 9.32 6.76
N ARG A 50 -3.49 10.16 5.73
CA ARG A 50 -2.26 10.15 4.94
C ARG A 50 -1.00 10.25 5.80
N LYS A 51 -1.02 11.10 6.82
CA LYS A 51 0.12 11.24 7.75
C LYS A 51 0.46 9.92 8.43
N SER A 52 -0.54 9.18 8.91
CA SER A 52 -0.34 7.88 9.53
C SER A 52 0.21 6.85 8.53
N MET A 53 -0.21 6.91 7.28
CA MET A 53 0.31 6.06 6.22
C MET A 53 1.80 6.32 6.00
N ILE A 54 2.20 7.59 5.93
CA ILE A 54 3.60 7.98 5.75
C ILE A 54 4.45 7.50 6.93
N GLU A 55 3.96 7.66 8.16
CA GLU A 55 4.65 7.18 9.35
C GLU A 55 4.81 5.66 9.33
N ARG A 56 3.78 4.95 8.88
CA ARG A 56 3.80 3.49 8.76
C ARG A 56 4.84 3.03 7.72
N MET A 57 4.93 3.73 6.59
CA MET A 57 5.93 3.48 5.55
C MET A 57 7.35 3.62 6.10
N ALA A 58 7.61 4.69 6.85
CA ALA A 58 8.92 4.91 7.47
C ALA A 58 9.25 3.83 8.51
N THR A 59 8.26 3.43 9.33
CA THR A 59 8.42 2.38 10.31
C THR A 59 8.75 1.03 9.66
N PHE A 60 8.14 0.74 8.52
CA PHE A 60 8.45 -0.47 7.75
C PHE A 60 9.94 -0.57 7.44
N GLN A 61 10.56 0.53 7.00
CA GLN A 61 12.00 0.52 6.68
C GLN A 61 12.87 0.31 7.91
N LYS A 62 12.40 0.70 9.09
CA LYS A 62 13.11 0.41 10.34
C LYS A 62 13.03 -1.07 10.71
N GLN A 63 11.89 -1.71 10.44
CA GLN A 63 11.67 -3.14 10.71
C GLN A 63 12.35 -4.03 9.67
N PHE A 64 12.34 -3.61 8.40
CA PHE A 64 12.88 -4.36 7.27
C PHE A 64 13.83 -3.47 6.46
N PRO A 65 15.02 -3.13 7.00
CA PRO A 65 15.97 -2.25 6.28
C PRO A 65 16.30 -2.80 4.88
N GLY A 66 16.04 -1.99 3.85
CA GLY A 66 16.24 -2.39 2.47
C GLY A 66 15.14 -3.26 1.89
N GLY A 67 14.13 -3.61 2.69
CA GLY A 67 12.99 -4.39 2.22
C GLY A 67 12.05 -3.58 1.32
N TYR A 68 11.23 -4.29 0.57
CA TYR A 68 10.27 -3.66 -0.33
C TYR A 68 9.07 -4.58 -0.56
N PHE A 69 8.07 -4.04 -1.25
CA PHE A 69 6.87 -4.80 -1.61
C PHE A 69 6.85 -5.06 -3.10
N GLU A 70 6.39 -6.26 -3.48
CA GLU A 70 6.04 -6.59 -4.86
C GLU A 70 4.53 -6.76 -4.95
N ILE A 71 3.99 -6.54 -6.15
CA ILE A 71 2.57 -6.74 -6.43
C ILE A 71 2.37 -8.16 -6.95
N GLY A 72 1.41 -8.87 -6.37
CA GLY A 72 0.96 -10.16 -6.90
C GLY A 72 -0.21 -9.93 -7.86
N ASP A 73 -1.42 -10.28 -7.41
CA ASP A 73 -2.63 -10.18 -8.23
C ASP A 73 -3.34 -8.84 -8.04
N VAL A 74 -4.11 -8.45 -9.06
CA VAL A 74 -4.96 -7.27 -9.01
C VAL A 74 -6.34 -7.62 -9.58
N SER A 75 -7.39 -7.17 -8.90
CA SER A 75 -8.77 -7.29 -9.37
C SER A 75 -9.49 -5.98 -9.04
N ALA A 76 -9.97 -5.28 -10.06
CA ALA A 76 -10.57 -3.98 -9.88
C ALA A 76 -11.93 -3.90 -10.57
N HIS A 77 -12.84 -3.16 -9.95
CA HIS A 77 -14.11 -2.78 -10.55
C HIS A 77 -14.59 -1.50 -9.88
N HIS A 78 -15.41 -0.71 -10.58
CA HIS A 78 -15.91 0.58 -10.09
C HIS A 78 -14.73 1.46 -9.64
N ASP A 79 -14.68 1.81 -8.37
CA ASP A 79 -13.63 2.66 -7.79
C ASP A 79 -12.76 1.90 -6.78
N VAL A 80 -12.82 0.57 -6.77
CA VAL A 80 -12.16 -0.28 -5.76
C VAL A 80 -11.32 -1.36 -6.42
N ALA A 81 -10.22 -1.71 -5.78
CA ALA A 81 -9.34 -2.79 -6.20
C ALA A 81 -8.93 -3.66 -5.02
N LEU A 82 -8.80 -4.95 -5.28
CA LEU A 82 -8.19 -5.90 -4.37
C LEU A 82 -6.81 -6.24 -4.94
N LEU A 83 -5.77 -6.08 -4.12
CA LEU A 83 -4.40 -6.28 -4.55
C LEU A 83 -3.68 -7.19 -3.57
N THR A 84 -2.77 -8.01 -4.08
CA THR A 84 -1.91 -8.84 -3.26
C THR A 84 -0.55 -8.15 -3.14
N TRP A 85 -0.07 -7.97 -1.90
CA TRP A 85 1.27 -7.48 -1.66
C TRP A 85 2.16 -8.62 -1.15
N ILE A 86 3.44 -8.51 -1.47
CA ILE A 86 4.47 -9.47 -1.08
C ILE A 86 5.62 -8.68 -0.46
N ILE A 87 5.96 -8.97 0.80
CA ILE A 87 7.12 -8.36 1.45
C ILE A 87 8.36 -9.15 1.06
N VAL A 88 9.31 -8.46 0.44
CA VAL A 88 10.61 -9.04 0.08
C VAL A 88 11.68 -8.35 0.91
N GLN A 89 12.50 -9.14 1.60
CA GLN A 89 13.58 -8.63 2.41
C GLN A 89 14.79 -8.25 1.54
N ALA A 90 15.72 -7.48 2.10
CA ALA A 90 16.90 -7.01 1.37
C ALA A 90 17.71 -8.13 0.73
N ASP A 91 17.72 -9.33 1.32
CA ASP A 91 18.42 -10.49 0.78
C ASP A 91 17.63 -11.24 -0.30
N GLY A 92 16.44 -10.73 -0.67
CA GLY A 92 15.59 -11.33 -1.70
C GLY A 92 14.62 -12.39 -1.20
N THR A 93 14.60 -12.71 0.09
CA THR A 93 13.67 -13.70 0.63
C THR A 93 12.29 -13.10 0.87
N VAL A 94 11.24 -13.88 0.62
CA VAL A 94 9.86 -13.47 0.88
C VAL A 94 9.57 -13.66 2.37
N PHE A 95 9.15 -12.57 3.03
CA PHE A 95 8.78 -12.60 4.44
C PHE A 95 7.32 -12.94 4.65
N ALA A 96 6.43 -12.30 3.89
CA ALA A 96 4.98 -12.49 4.05
C ALA A 96 4.24 -12.00 2.81
N LYS A 97 2.98 -12.43 2.68
CA LYS A 97 2.04 -11.96 1.65
C LYS A 97 0.75 -11.55 2.34
N GLY A 98 0.03 -10.63 1.74
CA GLY A 98 -1.26 -10.22 2.25
C GLY A 98 -2.04 -9.49 1.18
N HIS A 99 -3.11 -8.81 1.59
CA HIS A 99 -3.99 -8.12 0.65
C HIS A 99 -4.23 -6.68 1.10
N ASP A 100 -4.40 -5.81 0.11
CA ASP A 100 -4.89 -4.46 0.30
C ASP A 100 -6.18 -4.28 -0.48
N GLN A 101 -7.15 -3.61 0.12
CA GLN A 101 -8.30 -3.09 -0.57
C GLN A 101 -8.08 -1.60 -0.75
N MET A 102 -8.03 -1.15 -1.99
CA MET A 102 -7.76 0.23 -2.35
C MET A 102 -8.99 0.85 -3.00
N ARG A 103 -9.39 2.03 -2.53
CA ARG A 103 -10.44 2.81 -3.16
C ARG A 103 -9.84 4.11 -3.68
N VAL A 104 -10.23 4.51 -4.88
CA VAL A 104 -9.69 5.69 -5.54
C VAL A 104 -10.78 6.69 -5.88
N SER A 105 -10.43 7.97 -5.93
CA SER A 105 -11.31 9.04 -6.37
C SER A 105 -11.34 9.12 -7.90
N SER A 106 -12.27 9.92 -8.43
CA SER A 106 -12.33 10.20 -9.87
C SER A 106 -11.06 10.87 -10.40
N ALA A 107 -10.30 11.53 -9.52
CA ALA A 107 -9.02 12.14 -9.87
C ALA A 107 -7.84 11.15 -9.80
N GLY A 108 -8.09 9.88 -9.50
CA GLY A 108 -7.03 8.87 -9.42
C GLY A 108 -6.24 8.90 -8.12
N LYS A 109 -6.76 9.54 -7.08
CA LYS A 109 -6.13 9.59 -5.76
C LYS A 109 -6.66 8.46 -4.88
N ILE A 110 -5.79 7.87 -4.07
CA ILE A 110 -6.19 6.88 -3.08
C ILE A 110 -6.95 7.59 -1.96
N VAL A 111 -8.19 7.18 -1.73
CA VAL A 111 -9.03 7.74 -0.67
C VAL A 111 -9.23 6.77 0.49
N SER A 112 -8.92 5.51 0.30
CA SER A 112 -9.01 4.49 1.35
C SER A 112 -8.08 3.33 1.02
N MET A 113 -7.39 2.85 2.04
CA MET A 113 -6.53 1.66 1.95
C MET A 113 -6.75 0.82 3.20
N THR A 114 -7.18 -0.42 3.01
CA THR A 114 -7.35 -1.37 4.10
C THR A 114 -6.42 -2.55 3.87
N THR A 115 -5.52 -2.78 4.81
CA THR A 115 -4.51 -3.82 4.73
C THR A 115 -4.94 -5.03 5.56
N PHE A 116 -4.83 -6.20 4.97
CA PHE A 116 -5.12 -7.47 5.62
C PHE A 116 -3.85 -8.31 5.72
N ALA A 117 -3.62 -8.88 6.90
CA ALA A 117 -2.60 -9.90 7.10
C ALA A 117 -2.90 -11.12 6.23
N PRO A 118 -1.94 -12.03 6.03
CA PRO A 118 -2.20 -13.25 5.26
C PRO A 118 -3.42 -13.99 5.80
N PRO A 119 -4.34 -14.43 4.93
CA PRO A 119 -5.52 -15.16 5.38
C PRO A 119 -5.10 -16.52 5.96
N VAL A 120 -5.86 -16.98 6.94
CA VAL A 120 -5.64 -18.29 7.54
C VAL A 120 -6.68 -19.28 7.03
N SER A 121 -6.35 -20.56 7.11
CA SER A 121 -7.29 -21.62 6.76
C SER A 121 -8.48 -21.60 7.71
N LYS A 122 -9.60 -22.15 7.24
CA LYS A 122 -10.80 -22.30 8.06
C LYS A 122 -10.42 -23.01 9.36
N PRO A 123 -10.78 -22.45 10.51
CA PRO A 123 -10.51 -23.07 11.80
C PRO A 123 -11.31 -24.34 12.01
#